data_68ad205ee015b09bfcd921dd1ddd1a8f
#
_entry.id   68ad205ee015b09bfcd921dd1ddd1a8f
#
_cell.length_a   1.000
_cell.length_b   1.000
_cell.length_c   1.000
_cell.angle_alpha   90.00
_cell.angle_beta   90.00
_cell.angle_gamma   90.00
#
_symmetry.space_group_name_H-M   'P 1'
#
loop_
_entity.id
_entity.type
_entity.pdbx_description
1 polymer ?
#
loop_
_entity_poly.entity_id
_entity_poly.type
_entity_poly.pdbx_seq_one_letter_code
_entity_poly.pdbx_strand_id
1 'polypeptide(L)'
;DRLMATQPPLSAIEAAALRSDRFRLAREGDWKRLEAIVSRIEKGQLRRLSDEDVLALPVLYRTVASSLSIARETSLDSATLAYLESLTQRAWFQVYGPRQSLWTWFRRFLGGGWSAAVRAMSLDLAVALAVMVAGVAVGWLLVASDPEWYFSLVPGQFADARVPGASREVLHGTLFGNDGKDPMSAFAAYLFSNNAQVSILAFALGFAFGIPSLMLLVQNTATMGAMLWLYNGQGLLVDFAGWLAVHGTTELFAILLAG
;
A
#
# COMPACT_ATOMS: atom_id res chain seq x y z
N ASP A 1 -29.70 54.03 49.84
CA ASP A 1 -29.79 52.56 49.58
C ASP A 1 -29.66 52.31 48.13
N ARG A 2 -28.46 51.85 47.73
CA ARG A 2 -28.15 51.51 46.32
C ARG A 2 -28.60 50.08 46.08
N LEU A 3 -29.60 49.94 45.26
CA LEU A 3 -29.99 48.68 44.65
C LEU A 3 -28.78 48.09 43.91
N MET A 4 -28.06 47.16 44.54
CA MET A 4 -27.18 46.22 43.82
C MET A 4 -28.08 45.34 42.97
N ALA A 5 -28.21 45.64 41.70
CA ALA A 5 -28.84 44.77 40.72
C ALA A 5 -27.99 43.51 40.63
N THR A 6 -28.42 42.46 41.28
CA THR A 6 -27.87 41.09 41.06
C THR A 6 -28.18 40.70 39.62
N GLN A 7 -27.14 40.63 38.80
CA GLN A 7 -27.28 40.08 37.43
C GLN A 7 -27.86 38.65 37.54
N PRO A 8 -28.81 38.30 36.68
CA PRO A 8 -29.36 36.95 36.67
C PRO A 8 -28.25 35.94 36.37
N PRO A 9 -28.32 34.72 36.92
CA PRO A 9 -27.32 33.72 36.66
C PRO A 9 -27.26 33.43 35.15
N LEU A 10 -26.04 33.45 34.61
CA LEU A 10 -25.79 33.12 33.18
C LEU A 10 -26.35 31.75 32.85
N SER A 11 -27.00 31.61 31.71
CA SER A 11 -27.39 30.30 31.21
C SER A 11 -26.16 29.39 31.06
N ALA A 12 -26.33 28.09 31.10
CA ALA A 12 -25.22 27.13 30.94
C ALA A 12 -24.49 27.32 29.61
N ILE A 13 -25.22 27.75 28.59
CA ILE A 13 -24.69 28.06 27.24
C ILE A 13 -23.81 29.32 27.27
N GLU A 14 -24.26 30.38 27.89
CA GLU A 14 -23.49 31.63 28.04
C GLU A 14 -22.24 31.40 28.89
N ALA A 15 -22.33 30.62 29.95
CA ALA A 15 -21.18 30.28 30.78
C ALA A 15 -20.16 29.41 30.02
N ALA A 16 -20.61 28.54 29.13
CA ALA A 16 -19.73 27.75 28.26
C ALA A 16 -19.04 28.60 27.19
N ALA A 17 -19.79 29.53 26.54
CA ALA A 17 -19.23 30.46 25.56
C ALA A 17 -18.16 31.36 26.17
N LEU A 18 -18.42 31.95 27.35
CA LEU A 18 -17.45 32.77 28.07
C LEU A 18 -16.17 32.00 28.47
N ARG A 19 -16.28 30.70 28.82
CA ARG A 19 -15.10 29.85 29.09
C ARG A 19 -14.29 29.60 27.81
N SER A 20 -14.94 29.29 26.69
CA SER A 20 -14.31 29.13 25.41
C SER A 20 -13.57 30.39 24.95
N ASP A 21 -14.20 31.56 25.05
CA ASP A 21 -13.59 32.84 24.70
C ASP A 21 -12.38 33.18 25.56
N ARG A 22 -12.46 32.98 26.86
CA ARG A 22 -11.33 33.20 27.78
C ARG A 22 -10.17 32.28 27.47
N PHE A 23 -10.46 31.02 27.21
CA PHE A 23 -9.44 30.00 26.85
C PHE A 23 -8.73 30.40 25.55
N ARG A 24 -9.49 30.83 24.54
CA ARG A 24 -8.97 31.28 23.26
C ARG A 24 -8.09 32.52 23.43
N LEU A 25 -8.59 33.55 24.06
CA LEU A 25 -7.88 34.84 24.27
C LEU A 25 -6.55 34.64 25.00
N ALA A 26 -6.48 33.72 25.97
CA ALA A 26 -5.28 33.46 26.74
C ALA A 26 -4.18 32.75 25.92
N ARG A 27 -4.51 32.05 24.81
CA ARG A 27 -3.59 31.20 24.06
C ARG A 27 -3.49 31.53 22.57
N GLU A 28 -4.35 32.35 22.05
CA GLU A 28 -4.43 32.69 20.62
C GLU A 28 -3.10 33.28 20.08
N GLY A 29 -2.34 33.95 20.92
CA GLY A 29 -1.01 34.45 20.56
C GLY A 29 -0.05 33.37 20.12
N ASP A 30 0.04 32.28 20.92
CA ASP A 30 0.89 31.14 20.62
C ASP A 30 0.39 30.38 19.38
N TRP A 31 -0.92 30.23 19.24
CA TRP A 31 -1.51 29.57 18.09
C TRP A 31 -1.22 30.30 16.79
N LYS A 32 -1.44 31.63 16.76
CA LYS A 32 -1.13 32.47 15.59
C LYS A 32 0.37 32.50 15.27
N ARG A 33 1.23 32.52 16.29
CA ARG A 33 2.68 32.44 16.08
C ARG A 33 3.08 31.10 15.45
N LEU A 34 2.56 29.99 15.98
CA LEU A 34 2.80 28.66 15.39
C LEU A 34 2.29 28.60 13.95
N GLU A 35 1.08 29.06 13.70
CA GLU A 35 0.48 29.06 12.37
C GLU A 35 1.29 29.89 11.36
N ALA A 36 1.79 31.04 11.76
CA ALA A 36 2.64 31.88 10.93
C ALA A 36 3.97 31.17 10.56
N ILE A 37 4.60 30.49 11.51
CA ILE A 37 5.83 29.70 11.30
C ILE A 37 5.53 28.54 10.35
N VAL A 38 4.52 27.75 10.64
CA VAL A 38 4.12 26.57 9.82
C VAL A 38 3.79 27.01 8.39
N SER A 39 3.00 28.06 8.21
CA SER A 39 2.64 28.57 6.88
C SER A 39 3.85 29.06 6.07
N ARG A 40 4.87 29.66 6.73
CA ARG A 40 6.12 30.04 6.05
C ARG A 40 6.91 28.81 5.59
N ILE A 41 6.97 27.74 6.42
CA ILE A 41 7.65 26.50 6.07
C ILE A 41 6.95 25.81 4.90
N GLU A 42 5.63 25.72 4.93
CA GLU A 42 4.80 25.12 3.86
C GLU A 42 4.97 25.83 2.51
N LYS A 43 5.14 27.15 2.55
CA LYS A 43 5.43 27.96 1.35
C LYS A 43 6.89 27.91 0.89
N GLY A 44 7.73 27.05 1.49
CA GLY A 44 9.14 26.89 1.13
C GLY A 44 10.02 28.08 1.56
N GLN A 45 9.54 28.97 2.44
CA GLN A 45 10.23 30.18 2.86
C GLN A 45 11.14 29.96 4.10
N LEU A 46 11.78 28.80 4.20
CA LEU A 46 12.64 28.45 5.34
C LEU A 46 13.74 29.49 5.62
N ARG A 47 14.31 30.10 4.58
CA ARG A 47 15.34 31.15 4.71
C ARG A 47 14.85 32.45 5.32
N ARG A 48 13.54 32.63 5.48
CA ARG A 48 12.90 33.81 6.07
C ARG A 48 12.50 33.60 7.53
N LEU A 49 12.74 32.40 8.08
CA LEU A 49 12.55 32.14 9.50
C LEU A 49 13.75 32.67 10.28
N SER A 50 13.48 33.33 11.40
CA SER A 50 14.52 33.68 12.36
C SER A 50 14.96 32.44 13.14
N ASP A 51 16.17 32.46 13.67
CA ASP A 51 16.66 31.38 14.56
C ASP A 51 15.75 31.22 15.78
N GLU A 52 15.18 32.31 16.26
CA GLU A 52 14.19 32.29 17.35
C GLU A 52 12.93 31.52 16.97
N ASP A 53 12.38 31.71 15.75
CA ASP A 53 11.21 30.97 15.28
C ASP A 53 11.49 29.47 15.12
N VAL A 54 12.68 29.12 14.65
CA VAL A 54 13.11 27.72 14.51
C VAL A 54 13.19 27.03 15.88
N LEU A 55 13.76 27.72 16.88
CA LEU A 55 13.87 27.19 18.25
C LEU A 55 12.51 27.16 18.96
N ALA A 56 11.62 28.12 18.66
CA ALA A 56 10.28 28.20 19.24
C ALA A 56 9.34 27.11 18.70
N LEU A 57 9.55 26.63 17.48
CA LEU A 57 8.64 25.70 16.79
C LEU A 57 8.29 24.45 17.63
N PRO A 58 9.25 23.67 18.20
CA PRO A 58 8.90 22.50 19.00
C PRO A 58 8.19 22.83 20.30
N VAL A 59 8.46 24.01 20.89
CA VAL A 59 7.83 24.47 22.12
C VAL A 59 6.39 24.88 21.83
N LEU A 60 6.18 25.71 20.81
CA LEU A 60 4.84 26.12 20.38
C LEU A 60 3.98 24.94 19.96
N TYR A 61 4.56 23.95 19.24
CA TYR A 61 3.85 22.73 18.91
C TYR A 61 3.29 22.03 20.15
N ARG A 62 4.13 21.83 21.19
CA ARG A 62 3.70 21.19 22.44
C ARG A 62 2.62 22.00 23.15
N THR A 63 2.74 23.33 23.18
CA THR A 63 1.75 24.24 23.76
C THR A 63 0.41 24.12 23.06
N VAL A 64 0.40 24.08 21.72
CA VAL A 64 -0.81 23.93 20.92
C VAL A 64 -1.42 22.52 21.05
N ALA A 65 -0.60 21.48 21.06
CA ALA A 65 -1.05 20.12 21.31
C ALA A 65 -1.70 19.96 22.70
N SER A 66 -1.11 20.57 23.74
CA SER A 66 -1.72 20.63 25.07
C SER A 66 -3.04 21.43 25.07
N SER A 67 -3.09 22.54 24.32
CA SER A 67 -4.32 23.31 24.15
C SER A 67 -5.42 22.49 23.49
N LEU A 68 -5.09 21.67 22.51
CA LEU A 68 -6.03 20.75 21.86
C LEU A 68 -6.57 19.70 22.83
N SER A 69 -5.71 19.11 23.68
CA SER A 69 -6.15 18.15 24.72
C SER A 69 -7.16 18.79 25.67
N ILE A 70 -6.82 19.98 26.20
CA ILE A 70 -7.71 20.71 27.11
C ILE A 70 -9.03 21.09 26.40
N ALA A 71 -8.95 21.51 25.13
CA ALA A 71 -10.14 21.88 24.35
C ALA A 71 -11.09 20.69 24.17
N ARG A 72 -10.57 19.48 23.97
CA ARG A 72 -11.36 18.25 23.89
C ARG A 72 -12.00 17.89 25.22
N GLU A 73 -11.25 17.97 26.30
CA GLU A 73 -11.75 17.63 27.67
C GLU A 73 -12.83 18.60 28.13
N THR A 74 -12.71 19.89 27.80
CA THR A 74 -13.63 20.93 28.23
C THR A 74 -14.81 21.16 27.29
N SER A 75 -14.94 20.32 26.24
CA SER A 75 -16.01 20.40 25.24
C SER A 75 -16.19 21.81 24.67
N LEU A 76 -15.08 22.44 24.25
CA LEU A 76 -15.12 23.75 23.62
C LEU A 76 -15.85 23.69 22.27
N ASP A 77 -16.09 24.87 21.68
CA ASP A 77 -16.79 24.97 20.41
C ASP A 77 -16.07 24.19 19.28
N SER A 78 -16.85 23.64 18.36
CA SER A 78 -16.37 22.79 17.29
C SER A 78 -15.41 23.49 16.32
N ALA A 79 -15.53 24.80 16.16
CA ALA A 79 -14.66 25.58 15.29
C ALA A 79 -13.25 25.71 15.87
N THR A 80 -13.14 25.99 17.18
CA THR A 80 -11.85 26.04 17.88
C THR A 80 -11.19 24.66 17.90
N LEU A 81 -11.96 23.57 18.11
CA LEU A 81 -11.44 22.21 18.03
C LEU A 81 -10.88 21.89 16.64
N ALA A 82 -11.65 22.12 15.59
CA ALA A 82 -11.22 21.84 14.20
C ALA A 82 -9.98 22.67 13.82
N TYR A 83 -9.91 23.93 14.25
CA TYR A 83 -8.74 24.77 14.03
C TYR A 83 -7.50 24.21 14.72
N LEU A 84 -7.58 23.84 16.00
CA LEU A 84 -6.46 23.29 16.76
C LEU A 84 -6.02 21.94 16.23
N GLU A 85 -6.94 21.08 15.80
CA GLU A 85 -6.63 19.80 15.16
C GLU A 85 -5.85 19.99 13.86
N SER A 86 -6.34 20.86 12.99
CA SER A 86 -5.67 21.20 11.74
C SER A 86 -4.27 21.79 11.97
N LEU A 87 -4.15 22.75 12.89
CA LEU A 87 -2.88 23.39 13.20
C LEU A 87 -1.89 22.41 13.82
N THR A 88 -2.33 21.56 14.75
CA THR A 88 -1.49 20.55 15.39
C THR A 88 -0.98 19.55 14.37
N GLN A 89 -1.84 19.08 13.47
CA GLN A 89 -1.48 18.13 12.41
C GLN A 89 -0.46 18.75 11.45
N ARG A 90 -0.68 19.96 10.96
CA ARG A 90 0.23 20.68 10.08
C ARG A 90 1.60 20.89 10.75
N ALA A 91 1.60 21.35 12.00
CA ALA A 91 2.81 21.58 12.77
C ALA A 91 3.58 20.28 13.03
N TRP A 92 2.88 19.16 13.29
CA TRP A 92 3.49 17.85 13.49
C TRP A 92 4.33 17.44 12.27
N PHE A 93 3.79 17.62 11.07
CA PHE A 93 4.51 17.34 9.83
C PHE A 93 5.77 18.19 9.65
N GLN A 94 5.79 19.42 10.17
CA GLN A 94 6.97 20.30 10.09
C GLN A 94 8.04 19.93 11.14
N VAL A 95 7.62 19.45 12.31
CA VAL A 95 8.53 19.07 13.41
C VAL A 95 9.09 17.66 13.21
N TYR A 96 8.24 16.70 12.87
CA TYR A 96 8.57 15.27 12.82
C TYR A 96 8.48 14.64 11.43
N GLY A 97 7.90 15.34 10.47
CA GLY A 97 7.73 14.84 9.12
C GLY A 97 9.05 14.68 8.34
N PRO A 98 9.09 13.87 7.31
CA PRO A 98 10.27 13.69 6.48
C PRO A 98 10.63 15.00 5.76
N ARG A 99 11.82 15.54 6.05
CA ARG A 99 12.30 16.82 5.47
C ARG A 99 12.76 16.70 4.01
N GLN A 100 12.61 15.55 3.37
CA GLN A 100 13.07 15.32 2.00
C GLN A 100 11.95 15.62 1.00
N SER A 101 12.29 16.35 -0.05
CA SER A 101 11.42 16.51 -1.22
C SER A 101 11.09 15.14 -1.81
N LEU A 102 9.83 14.92 -2.21
CA LEU A 102 9.40 13.70 -2.90
C LEU A 102 10.27 13.39 -4.12
N TRP A 103 10.74 14.42 -4.84
CA TRP A 103 11.64 14.27 -5.97
C TRP A 103 13.01 13.75 -5.57
N THR A 104 13.58 14.24 -4.47
CA THR A 104 14.86 13.75 -3.93
C THR A 104 14.74 12.31 -3.47
N TRP A 105 13.64 11.97 -2.80
CA TRP A 105 13.32 10.61 -2.39
C TRP A 105 13.20 9.68 -3.61
N PHE A 106 12.45 10.09 -4.64
CA PHE A 106 12.26 9.32 -5.86
C PHE A 106 13.58 9.09 -6.63
N ARG A 107 14.39 10.14 -6.81
CA ARG A 107 15.74 10.01 -7.40
C ARG A 107 16.61 9.05 -6.61
N ARG A 108 16.59 9.12 -5.28
CA ARG A 108 17.38 8.24 -4.41
C ARG A 108 16.87 6.80 -4.48
N PHE A 109 15.55 6.62 -4.55
CA PHE A 109 14.92 5.32 -4.73
C PHE A 109 15.36 4.67 -6.04
N LEU A 110 15.24 5.36 -7.17
CA LEU A 110 15.67 4.85 -8.47
C LEU A 110 17.21 4.72 -8.59
N GLY A 111 17.97 5.61 -7.95
CA GLY A 111 19.44 5.63 -8.00
C GLY A 111 20.14 4.55 -7.18
N GLY A 112 19.41 3.58 -6.62
CA GLY A 112 19.98 2.46 -5.88
C GLY A 112 19.19 2.03 -4.64
N GLY A 113 18.22 2.85 -4.19
CA GLY A 113 17.36 2.52 -3.04
C GLY A 113 16.55 1.27 -3.27
N TRP A 114 15.99 1.11 -4.48
CA TRP A 114 15.28 -0.09 -4.90
C TRP A 114 16.14 -1.35 -4.78
N SER A 115 17.30 -1.37 -5.42
CA SER A 115 18.19 -2.53 -5.39
C SER A 115 18.76 -2.82 -4.00
N ALA A 116 18.93 -1.79 -3.15
CA ALA A 116 19.31 -1.97 -1.76
C ALA A 116 18.20 -2.60 -0.94
N ALA A 117 16.94 -2.18 -1.13
CA ALA A 117 15.78 -2.77 -0.48
C ALA A 117 15.60 -4.25 -0.86
N VAL A 118 15.67 -4.58 -2.16
CA VAL A 118 15.59 -5.98 -2.64
C VAL A 118 16.72 -6.84 -2.04
N ARG A 119 17.95 -6.31 -1.97
CA ARG A 119 19.05 -7.05 -1.31
C ARG A 119 18.86 -7.23 0.19
N ALA A 120 18.26 -6.26 0.86
CA ALA A 120 17.97 -6.39 2.30
C ALA A 120 16.95 -7.50 2.59
N MET A 121 16.04 -7.76 1.66
CA MET A 121 15.01 -8.81 1.72
C MET A 121 15.49 -10.14 1.09
N SER A 122 16.78 -10.34 0.87
CA SER A 122 17.29 -11.50 0.09
C SER A 122 16.92 -12.86 0.69
N LEU A 123 16.85 -12.97 2.03
CA LEU A 123 16.43 -14.21 2.69
C LEU A 123 14.93 -14.48 2.47
N ASP A 124 14.09 -13.45 2.64
CA ASP A 124 12.64 -13.56 2.45
C ASP A 124 12.34 -13.94 0.98
N LEU A 125 13.03 -13.30 0.05
CA LEU A 125 12.93 -13.62 -1.38
C LEU A 125 13.40 -15.04 -1.70
N ALA A 126 14.44 -15.52 -1.04
CA ALA A 126 14.91 -16.90 -1.21
C ALA A 126 13.88 -17.90 -0.70
N VAL A 127 13.24 -17.65 0.43
CA VAL A 127 12.15 -18.48 0.98
C VAL A 127 10.94 -18.45 0.04
N ALA A 128 10.48 -17.29 -0.38
CA ALA A 128 9.36 -17.15 -1.30
C ALA A 128 9.64 -17.87 -2.64
N LEU A 129 10.85 -17.71 -3.18
CA LEU A 129 11.27 -18.42 -4.39
C LEU A 129 11.27 -19.94 -4.21
N ALA A 130 11.79 -20.43 -3.09
CA ALA A 130 11.78 -21.86 -2.79
C ALA A 130 10.36 -22.42 -2.69
N VAL A 131 9.44 -21.67 -2.08
CA VAL A 131 8.02 -22.02 -2.01
C VAL A 131 7.37 -22.01 -3.39
N MET A 132 7.67 -21.02 -4.23
CA MET A 132 7.18 -20.97 -5.61
C MET A 132 7.67 -22.17 -6.44
N VAL A 133 8.95 -22.50 -6.36
CA VAL A 133 9.53 -23.67 -7.05
C VAL A 133 8.90 -24.97 -6.54
N ALA A 134 8.71 -25.10 -5.23
CA ALA A 134 8.02 -26.23 -4.64
C ALA A 134 6.57 -26.34 -5.14
N GLY A 135 5.86 -25.22 -5.23
CA GLY A 135 4.50 -25.18 -5.79
C GLY A 135 4.45 -25.65 -7.24
N VAL A 136 5.38 -25.19 -8.10
CA VAL A 136 5.51 -25.71 -9.48
C VAL A 136 5.72 -27.21 -9.49
N ALA A 137 6.65 -27.72 -8.67
CA ALA A 137 6.94 -29.13 -8.60
C ALA A 137 5.72 -29.96 -8.12
N VAL A 138 5.00 -29.45 -7.11
CA VAL A 138 3.78 -30.11 -6.61
C VAL A 138 2.72 -30.16 -7.72
N GLY A 139 2.43 -29.04 -8.40
CA GLY A 139 1.44 -29.02 -9.48
C GLY A 139 1.80 -29.96 -10.62
N TRP A 140 3.08 -29.98 -11.03
CA TRP A 140 3.57 -30.92 -12.03
C TRP A 140 3.41 -32.37 -11.60
N LEU A 141 3.83 -32.74 -10.38
CA LEU A 141 3.79 -34.12 -9.89
C LEU A 141 2.35 -34.62 -9.67
N LEU A 142 1.44 -33.76 -9.19
CA LEU A 142 0.04 -34.13 -9.03
C LEU A 142 -0.58 -34.50 -10.37
N VAL A 143 -0.43 -33.64 -11.40
CA VAL A 143 -1.00 -33.90 -12.72
C VAL A 143 -0.27 -35.10 -13.41
N ALA A 144 1.01 -35.27 -13.15
CA ALA A 144 1.75 -36.46 -13.65
C ALA A 144 1.26 -37.76 -13.02
N SER A 145 0.83 -37.74 -11.77
CA SER A 145 0.27 -38.90 -11.08
C SER A 145 -1.15 -39.24 -11.51
N ASP A 146 -1.98 -38.20 -11.73
CA ASP A 146 -3.36 -38.31 -12.20
C ASP A 146 -3.74 -37.03 -12.96
N PRO A 147 -4.00 -37.13 -14.30
CA PRO A 147 -4.38 -36.00 -15.12
C PRO A 147 -5.66 -35.25 -14.66
N GLU A 148 -6.51 -35.88 -13.86
CA GLU A 148 -7.73 -35.25 -13.33
C GLU A 148 -7.39 -34.08 -12.37
N TRP A 149 -6.22 -34.10 -11.73
CA TRP A 149 -5.74 -32.98 -10.92
C TRP A 149 -5.60 -31.67 -11.72
N TYR A 150 -5.43 -31.77 -13.04
CA TYR A 150 -5.35 -30.60 -13.90
C TYR A 150 -6.59 -29.70 -13.76
N PHE A 151 -7.77 -30.28 -13.79
CA PHE A 151 -9.04 -29.56 -13.70
C PHE A 151 -9.31 -28.97 -12.31
N SER A 152 -8.66 -29.48 -11.29
CA SER A 152 -8.70 -28.93 -9.93
C SER A 152 -7.72 -27.75 -9.73
N LEU A 153 -6.56 -27.80 -10.41
CA LEU A 153 -5.49 -26.83 -10.27
C LEU A 153 -5.62 -25.65 -11.25
N VAL A 154 -6.13 -25.91 -12.46
CA VAL A 154 -6.22 -24.89 -13.52
C VAL A 154 -7.65 -24.35 -13.60
N PRO A 155 -7.88 -23.09 -13.24
CA PRO A 155 -9.20 -22.47 -13.37
C PRO A 155 -9.74 -22.55 -14.80
N GLY A 156 -11.06 -22.76 -14.96
CA GLY A 156 -11.70 -22.97 -16.26
C GLY A 156 -11.39 -21.90 -17.31
N GLN A 157 -11.22 -20.65 -16.89
CA GLN A 157 -10.84 -19.56 -17.77
C GLN A 157 -9.40 -19.63 -18.30
N PHE A 158 -8.51 -20.41 -17.66
CA PHE A 158 -7.18 -20.72 -18.19
C PHE A 158 -7.18 -22.01 -19.02
N ALA A 159 -8.13 -22.92 -18.73
CA ALA A 159 -8.21 -24.20 -19.41
C ALA A 159 -8.56 -24.01 -20.88
N ASP A 160 -9.74 -23.45 -21.20
CA ASP A 160 -10.23 -23.27 -22.56
C ASP A 160 -9.84 -24.46 -23.47
N ALA A 161 -9.03 -24.22 -24.53
CA ALA A 161 -8.47 -25.27 -25.37
C ALA A 161 -7.23 -25.97 -24.77
N ARG A 162 -6.76 -25.54 -23.60
CA ARG A 162 -5.57 -26.06 -22.88
C ARG A 162 -5.97 -27.12 -21.89
N VAL A 163 -6.28 -28.32 -22.40
CA VAL A 163 -6.74 -29.44 -21.57
C VAL A 163 -5.91 -30.69 -21.82
N PRO A 164 -5.77 -31.61 -20.84
CA PRO A 164 -5.18 -32.92 -21.05
C PRO A 164 -5.85 -33.62 -22.23
N GLY A 165 -5.03 -34.15 -23.15
CA GLY A 165 -5.51 -34.80 -24.38
C GLY A 165 -5.65 -33.86 -25.58
N ALA A 166 -5.47 -32.54 -25.42
CA ALA A 166 -5.40 -31.63 -26.57
C ALA A 166 -4.22 -31.95 -27.49
N SER A 167 -4.43 -31.81 -28.81
CA SER A 167 -3.35 -32.08 -29.78
C SER A 167 -2.26 -31.04 -29.73
N ARG A 168 -1.07 -31.38 -30.25
CA ARG A 168 0.06 -30.44 -30.37
C ARG A 168 -0.35 -29.16 -31.12
N GLU A 169 -1.09 -29.30 -32.22
CA GLU A 169 -1.53 -28.18 -33.07
C GLU A 169 -2.42 -27.23 -32.30
N VAL A 170 -3.36 -27.76 -31.52
CA VAL A 170 -4.26 -26.96 -30.67
C VAL A 170 -3.44 -26.21 -29.63
N LEU A 171 -2.56 -26.88 -28.88
CA LEU A 171 -1.75 -26.24 -27.85
C LEU A 171 -0.77 -25.22 -28.43
N HIS A 172 -0.14 -25.52 -29.57
CA HIS A 172 0.73 -24.55 -30.27
C HIS A 172 -0.08 -23.32 -30.73
N GLY A 173 -1.28 -23.54 -31.26
CA GLY A 173 -2.20 -22.48 -31.64
C GLY A 173 -2.57 -21.53 -30.48
N THR A 174 -2.64 -22.06 -29.24
CA THR A 174 -2.89 -21.24 -28.05
C THR A 174 -1.71 -20.34 -27.65
N LEU A 175 -0.51 -20.59 -28.16
CA LEU A 175 0.69 -19.78 -27.91
C LEU A 175 0.97 -18.79 -29.04
N PHE A 176 0.73 -19.18 -30.30
CA PHE A 176 1.18 -18.46 -31.47
C PHE A 176 0.08 -18.27 -32.55
N GLY A 177 -1.17 -18.66 -32.26
CA GLY A 177 -2.26 -18.57 -33.23
C GLY A 177 -2.61 -17.14 -33.60
N ASN A 178 -2.84 -16.94 -34.91
CA ASN A 178 -3.04 -15.62 -35.50
C ASN A 178 -4.47 -15.48 -36.09
N ASP A 179 -5.46 -16.15 -35.49
CA ASP A 179 -6.83 -16.26 -36.07
C ASP A 179 -7.69 -14.98 -35.95
N GLY A 180 -7.08 -13.80 -35.93
CA GLY A 180 -7.79 -12.50 -36.06
C GLY A 180 -8.75 -12.13 -34.91
N LYS A 181 -9.08 -13.07 -34.03
CA LYS A 181 -9.69 -12.88 -32.72
C LYS A 181 -8.59 -13.18 -31.72
N ASP A 182 -7.97 -12.16 -31.20
CA ASP A 182 -6.76 -12.24 -30.42
C ASP A 182 -6.93 -12.99 -29.07
N PRO A 183 -7.02 -14.38 -29.05
CA PRO A 183 -7.17 -15.14 -27.82
C PRO A 183 -5.96 -15.00 -26.93
N MET A 184 -4.80 -14.62 -27.52
CA MET A 184 -3.52 -14.49 -26.84
C MET A 184 -3.47 -13.20 -26.02
N SER A 185 -3.97 -12.07 -26.55
CA SER A 185 -4.06 -10.83 -25.79
C SER A 185 -5.05 -10.94 -24.65
N ALA A 186 -6.17 -11.62 -24.86
CA ALA A 186 -7.16 -11.88 -23.82
C ALA A 186 -6.59 -12.76 -22.71
N PHE A 187 -5.85 -13.81 -23.06
CA PHE A 187 -5.18 -14.68 -22.07
C PHE A 187 -4.07 -13.95 -21.32
N ALA A 188 -3.23 -13.18 -22.01
CA ALA A 188 -2.20 -12.35 -21.38
C ALA A 188 -2.79 -11.30 -20.44
N ALA A 189 -3.85 -10.61 -20.84
CA ALA A 189 -4.57 -9.64 -20.02
C ALA A 189 -5.21 -10.29 -18.78
N TYR A 190 -5.76 -11.49 -18.94
CA TYR A 190 -6.31 -12.25 -17.83
C TYR A 190 -5.19 -12.69 -16.86
N LEU A 191 -4.08 -13.21 -17.38
CA LEU A 191 -2.92 -13.62 -16.59
C LEU A 191 -2.37 -12.44 -15.78
N PHE A 192 -2.22 -11.28 -16.43
CA PHE A 192 -1.83 -10.02 -15.76
C PHE A 192 -2.79 -9.66 -14.61
N SER A 193 -4.09 -9.69 -14.85
CA SER A 193 -5.11 -9.40 -13.83
C SER A 193 -5.04 -10.37 -12.66
N ASN A 194 -4.91 -11.68 -12.95
CA ASN A 194 -4.77 -12.72 -11.92
C ASN A 194 -3.50 -12.48 -11.07
N ASN A 195 -2.36 -12.28 -11.72
CA ASN A 195 -1.08 -12.11 -11.02
C ASN A 195 -1.04 -10.81 -10.20
N ALA A 196 -1.68 -9.74 -10.68
CA ALA A 196 -1.87 -8.52 -9.92
C ALA A 196 -2.72 -8.76 -8.65
N GLN A 197 -3.83 -9.49 -8.77
CA GLN A 197 -4.66 -9.86 -7.62
C GLN A 197 -3.89 -10.73 -6.62
N VAL A 198 -3.16 -11.74 -7.09
CA VAL A 198 -2.34 -12.61 -6.24
C VAL A 198 -1.29 -11.78 -5.49
N SER A 199 -0.59 -10.87 -6.17
CA SER A 199 0.40 -9.99 -5.53
C SER A 199 -0.21 -9.10 -4.45
N ILE A 200 -1.35 -8.47 -4.75
CA ILE A 200 -2.05 -7.61 -3.78
C ILE A 200 -2.52 -8.42 -2.57
N LEU A 201 -3.10 -9.60 -2.81
CA LEU A 201 -3.60 -10.45 -1.73
C LEU A 201 -2.46 -11.05 -0.92
N ALA A 202 -1.36 -11.51 -1.54
CA ALA A 202 -0.20 -12.03 -0.84
C ALA A 202 0.38 -10.97 0.10
N PHE A 203 0.56 -9.75 -0.38
CA PHE A 203 1.00 -8.63 0.44
C PHE A 203 0.00 -8.30 1.57
N ALA A 204 -1.29 -8.18 1.23
CA ALA A 204 -2.32 -7.82 2.20
C ALA A 204 -2.50 -8.87 3.31
N LEU A 205 -2.31 -10.16 3.00
CA LEU A 205 -2.45 -11.26 3.96
C LEU A 205 -1.16 -11.56 4.75
N GLY A 206 -0.06 -10.89 4.42
CA GLY A 206 1.22 -11.04 5.12
C GLY A 206 1.12 -10.72 6.62
N PHE A 207 0.18 -9.86 7.05
CA PHE A 207 -0.08 -9.58 8.47
C PHE A 207 -0.49 -10.82 9.30
N ALA A 208 -1.00 -11.88 8.66
CA ALA A 208 -1.38 -13.13 9.30
C ALA A 208 -0.21 -14.13 9.36
N PHE A 209 0.95 -13.65 9.80
CA PHE A 209 2.21 -14.40 9.93
C PHE A 209 2.71 -15.02 8.61
N GLY A 210 2.30 -14.48 7.47
CA GLY A 210 2.71 -14.93 6.13
C GLY A 210 2.11 -16.27 5.67
N ILE A 211 1.44 -17.04 6.53
CA ILE A 211 0.90 -18.37 6.18
C ILE A 211 -0.08 -18.31 5.00
N PRO A 212 -1.10 -17.42 4.99
CA PRO A 212 -2.00 -17.31 3.85
C PRO A 212 -1.29 -16.85 2.56
N SER A 213 -0.28 -15.98 2.68
CA SER A 213 0.54 -15.54 1.54
C SER A 213 1.28 -16.71 0.90
N LEU A 214 1.97 -17.54 1.71
CA LEU A 214 2.65 -18.75 1.23
C LEU A 214 1.68 -19.74 0.56
N MET A 215 0.48 -19.91 1.11
CA MET A 215 -0.55 -20.75 0.49
C MET A 215 -0.97 -20.22 -0.88
N LEU A 216 -1.15 -18.91 -1.03
CA LEU A 216 -1.44 -18.28 -2.32
C LEU A 216 -0.30 -18.49 -3.33
N LEU A 217 0.95 -18.36 -2.89
CA LEU A 217 2.12 -18.62 -3.73
C LEU A 217 2.12 -20.07 -4.24
N VAL A 218 1.94 -21.04 -3.34
CA VAL A 218 1.87 -22.46 -3.71
C VAL A 218 0.74 -22.72 -4.69
N GLN A 219 -0.46 -22.23 -4.42
CA GLN A 219 -1.61 -22.44 -5.30
C GLN A 219 -1.39 -21.85 -6.70
N ASN A 220 -0.92 -20.60 -6.78
CA ASN A 220 -0.67 -19.95 -8.06
C ASN A 220 0.42 -20.64 -8.87
N THR A 221 1.50 -21.06 -8.22
CA THR A 221 2.61 -21.74 -8.89
C THR A 221 2.32 -23.21 -9.18
N ALA A 222 1.44 -23.88 -8.42
CA ALA A 222 0.95 -25.23 -8.77
C ALA A 222 0.14 -25.20 -10.08
N THR A 223 -0.68 -24.19 -10.30
CA THR A 223 -1.35 -23.97 -11.60
C THR A 223 -0.33 -23.88 -12.74
N MET A 224 0.73 -23.13 -12.54
CA MET A 224 1.83 -23.02 -13.53
C MET A 224 2.50 -24.39 -13.76
N GLY A 225 2.76 -25.17 -12.69
CA GLY A 225 3.30 -26.52 -12.78
C GLY A 225 2.43 -27.47 -13.59
N ALA A 226 1.12 -27.42 -13.39
CA ALA A 226 0.14 -28.19 -14.16
C ALA A 226 0.16 -27.84 -15.65
N MET A 227 0.25 -26.55 -15.98
CA MET A 227 0.36 -26.11 -17.38
C MET A 227 1.69 -26.50 -18.02
N LEU A 228 2.81 -26.39 -17.30
CA LEU A 228 4.12 -26.85 -17.77
C LEU A 228 4.09 -28.35 -18.10
N TRP A 229 3.45 -29.15 -17.26
CA TRP A 229 3.27 -30.61 -17.53
C TRP A 229 2.46 -30.83 -18.82
N LEU A 230 1.36 -30.12 -19.01
CA LEU A 230 0.52 -30.23 -20.20
C LEU A 230 1.31 -29.98 -21.49
N TYR A 231 2.01 -28.84 -21.56
CA TYR A 231 2.80 -28.47 -22.74
C TYR A 231 4.00 -29.40 -22.95
N ASN A 232 4.60 -29.90 -21.87
CA ASN A 232 5.67 -30.88 -21.95
C ASN A 232 5.21 -32.18 -22.63
N GLY A 233 4.01 -32.66 -22.31
CA GLY A 233 3.43 -33.86 -22.91
C GLY A 233 3.31 -33.84 -24.43
N GLN A 234 3.24 -32.61 -25.02
CA GLN A 234 3.19 -32.41 -26.48
C GLN A 234 4.51 -31.88 -27.07
N GLY A 235 5.60 -31.87 -26.29
CA GLY A 235 6.91 -31.40 -26.72
C GLY A 235 6.95 -29.87 -26.94
N LEU A 236 6.11 -29.12 -26.26
CA LEU A 236 6.01 -27.64 -26.35
C LEU A 236 6.49 -26.94 -25.08
N LEU A 237 7.27 -27.63 -24.22
CA LEU A 237 7.74 -27.06 -22.96
C LEU A 237 8.57 -25.77 -23.16
N VAL A 238 9.49 -25.80 -24.14
CA VAL A 238 10.37 -24.67 -24.43
C VAL A 238 9.58 -23.50 -25.00
N ASP A 239 8.62 -23.77 -25.88
CA ASP A 239 7.73 -22.77 -26.47
C ASP A 239 6.90 -22.07 -25.40
N PHE A 240 6.28 -22.86 -24.52
CA PHE A 240 5.49 -22.33 -23.39
C PHE A 240 6.36 -21.56 -22.37
N ALA A 241 7.52 -22.10 -22.01
CA ALA A 241 8.44 -21.44 -21.09
C ALA A 241 8.97 -20.11 -21.68
N GLY A 242 9.27 -20.07 -22.97
CA GLY A 242 9.65 -18.85 -23.68
C GLY A 242 8.53 -17.83 -23.71
N TRP A 243 7.30 -18.26 -23.99
CA TRP A 243 6.12 -17.41 -23.95
C TRP A 243 5.90 -16.82 -22.54
N LEU A 244 5.99 -17.68 -21.52
CA LEU A 244 5.84 -17.29 -20.12
C LEU A 244 6.95 -16.32 -19.68
N ALA A 245 8.18 -16.51 -20.14
CA ALA A 245 9.30 -15.61 -19.83
C ALA A 245 9.08 -14.20 -20.38
N VAL A 246 8.47 -14.06 -21.55
CA VAL A 246 8.17 -12.75 -22.15
C VAL A 246 7.01 -12.04 -21.43
N HIS A 247 5.95 -12.76 -21.12
CA HIS A 247 4.71 -12.18 -20.60
C HIS A 247 4.60 -12.19 -19.08
N GLY A 248 5.27 -13.14 -18.41
CA GLY A 248 5.09 -13.38 -16.97
C GLY A 248 6.25 -12.99 -16.07
N THR A 249 7.43 -12.66 -16.60
CA THR A 249 8.62 -12.46 -15.74
C THR A 249 8.44 -11.32 -14.74
N THR A 250 7.92 -10.18 -15.18
CA THR A 250 7.67 -9.02 -14.30
C THR A 250 6.58 -9.30 -13.28
N GLU A 251 5.57 -10.05 -13.67
CA GLU A 251 4.43 -10.42 -12.83
C GLU A 251 4.83 -11.44 -11.76
N LEU A 252 5.57 -12.48 -12.15
CA LEU A 252 6.11 -13.48 -11.21
C LEU A 252 7.10 -12.85 -10.23
N PHE A 253 7.88 -11.87 -10.69
CA PHE A 253 8.74 -11.09 -9.81
C PHE A 253 7.95 -10.22 -8.84
N ALA A 254 6.82 -9.64 -9.27
CA ALA A 254 5.92 -8.90 -8.38
C ALA A 254 5.30 -9.81 -7.31
N ILE A 255 4.86 -11.02 -7.69
CA ILE A 255 4.36 -12.04 -6.76
C ILE A 255 5.44 -12.45 -5.76
N LEU A 256 6.67 -12.68 -6.24
CA LEU A 256 7.82 -13.01 -5.40
C LEU A 256 8.15 -11.92 -4.37
N LEU A 257 8.02 -10.64 -4.74
CA LEU A 257 8.26 -9.52 -3.84
C LEU A 257 7.14 -9.30 -2.82
N ALA A 258 5.92 -9.73 -3.15
CA ALA A 258 4.74 -9.54 -2.34
C ALA A 258 4.52 -10.64 -1.29
N GLY A 259 5.04 -11.85 -1.56
CA GLY A 259 4.94 -13.02 -0.69
C GLY A 259 6.03 -13.11 0.34
#